data_25eb33f179a67b05c3271514b0f041d1
#
_entry.id   25eb33f179a67b05c3271514b0f041d1
#
_cell.length_a   1.000
_cell.length_b   1.000
_cell.length_c   1.000
_cell.angle_alpha   90.00
_cell.angle_beta   90.00
_cell.angle_gamma   90.00
#
_symmetry.space_group_name_H-M   'P 1'
#
loop_
_entity.id
_entity.type
_entity.pdbx_description
1 polymer ?
#
loop_
_entity_poly.entity_id
_entity_poly.type
_entity_poly.pdbx_seq_one_letter_code
_entity_poly.pdbx_strand_id
1 'polypeptide(L)'
;MGYHHLAMAAKDMQAIHAFYEDCMGFELVKVEIGPVPEGGWAKHFFYRMNGDNNSFIAFWEMHEVPGAETVETNLSKAAGVPDQINHIAFKVDSLEALKDKKDAWLHHGIDVLEIDHNWCHSIYAKDPNDNLVEFCVTTGSFNEADRQRALEALASDELEHSAPPARVDVHRASSG
;
A
#
# COMPACT_ATOMS: atom_id res chain seq x y z
N MET A 1 -16.88 11.05 -0.63
CA MET A 1 -16.63 10.36 0.66
C MET A 1 -15.41 9.47 0.44
N GLY A 2 -14.39 9.55 1.30
CA GLY A 2 -13.21 8.71 1.31
C GLY A 2 -13.03 8.08 2.69
N TYR A 3 -12.05 7.21 2.87
CA TYR A 3 -11.70 6.72 4.20
C TYR A 3 -10.85 7.76 4.94
N HIS A 4 -10.93 7.78 6.29
CA HIS A 4 -10.16 8.71 7.12
C HIS A 4 -8.72 8.20 7.32
N HIS A 5 -8.57 6.94 7.74
CA HIS A 5 -7.26 6.30 7.86
C HIS A 5 -7.35 4.78 7.72
N LEU A 6 -6.22 4.18 7.33
CA LEU A 6 -5.94 2.76 7.45
C LEU A 6 -4.93 2.59 8.57
N ALA A 7 -5.22 1.70 9.53
CA ALA A 7 -4.34 1.43 10.66
C ALA A 7 -3.83 -0.02 10.63
N MET A 8 -2.55 -0.22 10.89
CA MET A 8 -1.88 -1.52 10.89
C MET A 8 -0.90 -1.63 12.06
N ALA A 9 -0.57 -2.85 12.46
CA ALA A 9 0.53 -3.09 13.39
C ALA A 9 1.88 -2.87 12.68
N ALA A 10 2.88 -2.37 13.41
CA ALA A 10 4.26 -2.27 12.96
C ALA A 10 5.13 -3.29 13.70
N LYS A 11 5.96 -4.01 12.97
CA LYS A 11 6.99 -4.90 13.55
C LYS A 11 8.23 -4.12 13.98
N ASP A 12 8.63 -3.16 13.16
CA ASP A 12 9.74 -2.24 13.40
C ASP A 12 9.29 -0.83 13.02
N MET A 13 8.96 -0.01 14.05
CA MET A 13 8.43 1.32 13.82
C MET A 13 9.46 2.29 13.23
N GLN A 14 10.76 2.08 13.49
CA GLN A 14 11.82 2.91 12.90
C GLN A 14 11.95 2.64 11.40
N ALA A 15 11.92 1.37 11.00
CA ALA A 15 11.91 1.01 9.58
C ALA A 15 10.64 1.51 8.87
N ILE A 16 9.46 1.40 9.50
CA ILE A 16 8.20 1.96 9.00
C ILE A 16 8.32 3.47 8.81
N HIS A 17 8.86 4.19 9.79
CA HIS A 17 9.03 5.63 9.70
C HIS A 17 9.93 6.02 8.52
N ALA A 18 11.11 5.44 8.42
CA ALA A 18 12.04 5.69 7.32
C ALA A 18 11.40 5.40 5.95
N PHE A 19 10.64 4.31 5.82
CA PHE A 19 9.96 3.97 4.58
C PHE A 19 8.86 4.97 4.24
N TYR A 20 7.92 5.21 5.18
CA TYR A 20 6.73 6.03 4.87
C TYR A 20 7.04 7.52 4.81
N GLU A 21 7.99 8.04 5.58
CA GLU A 21 8.41 9.45 5.52
C GLU A 21 9.44 9.69 4.41
N ASP A 22 10.57 8.99 4.41
CA ASP A 22 11.68 9.29 3.51
C ASP A 22 11.44 8.77 2.09
N CYS A 23 10.90 7.53 1.95
CA CYS A 23 10.74 6.90 0.63
C CYS A 23 9.37 7.19 0.00
N MET A 24 8.27 7.16 0.78
CA MET A 24 6.92 7.45 0.28
C MET A 24 6.64 8.94 0.23
N GLY A 25 7.33 9.75 1.05
CA GLY A 25 7.16 11.19 1.16
C GLY A 25 5.87 11.57 1.90
N PHE A 26 5.41 10.75 2.84
CA PHE A 26 4.29 11.06 3.72
C PHE A 26 4.83 11.82 4.95
N GLU A 27 3.99 12.59 5.62
CA GLU A 27 4.39 13.42 6.75
C GLU A 27 3.88 12.82 8.08
N LEU A 28 4.77 12.51 9.02
CA LEU A 28 4.37 12.15 10.38
C LEU A 28 3.74 13.36 11.07
N VAL A 29 2.45 13.30 11.38
CA VAL A 29 1.70 14.46 11.89
C VAL A 29 1.18 14.29 13.30
N LYS A 30 1.07 13.04 13.80
CA LYS A 30 0.47 12.81 15.11
C LYS A 30 0.88 11.46 15.69
N VAL A 31 0.93 11.40 17.01
CA VAL A 31 0.96 10.16 17.78
C VAL A 31 -0.06 10.21 18.90
N GLU A 32 -0.73 9.10 19.14
CA GLU A 32 -1.52 8.82 20.37
C GLU A 32 -0.77 7.76 21.17
N ILE A 33 -0.73 7.90 22.50
CA ILE A 33 -0.04 6.96 23.39
C ILE A 33 -0.99 6.59 24.51
N GLY A 34 -1.18 5.30 24.75
CA GLY A 34 -2.09 4.86 25.79
C GLY A 34 -2.00 3.38 26.12
N PRO A 35 -2.69 2.95 27.19
CA PRO A 35 -2.79 1.56 27.57
C PRO A 35 -3.62 0.77 26.55
N VAL A 36 -3.30 -0.53 26.42
CA VAL A 36 -4.08 -1.50 25.66
C VAL A 36 -4.93 -2.33 26.61
N PRO A 37 -6.23 -2.56 26.31
CA PRO A 37 -7.12 -3.29 27.24
C PRO A 37 -6.63 -4.70 27.61
N GLU A 38 -5.92 -5.36 26.71
CA GLU A 38 -5.34 -6.69 26.90
C GLU A 38 -4.08 -6.69 27.76
N GLY A 39 -3.58 -5.52 28.14
CA GLY A 39 -2.34 -5.29 28.89
C GLY A 39 -1.28 -4.60 28.06
N GLY A 40 -0.29 -4.03 28.73
CA GLY A 40 0.74 -3.22 28.08
C GLY A 40 0.22 -1.86 27.61
N TRP A 41 0.91 -1.28 26.62
CA TRP A 41 0.61 0.02 26.06
C TRP A 41 1.03 0.09 24.59
N ALA A 42 0.57 1.10 23.86
CA ALA A 42 0.91 1.26 22.47
C ALA A 42 1.04 2.73 22.06
N LYS A 43 1.79 2.96 20.99
CA LYS A 43 1.84 4.23 20.28
C LYS A 43 1.14 4.04 18.93
N HIS A 44 0.29 4.99 18.56
CA HIS A 44 -0.42 5.04 17.29
C HIS A 44 0.04 6.25 16.51
N PHE A 45 0.89 6.03 15.51
CA PHE A 45 1.50 7.05 14.67
C PHE A 45 0.66 7.27 13.41
N PHE A 46 0.42 8.53 13.04
CA PHE A 46 -0.36 8.91 11.87
C PHE A 46 0.51 9.66 10.87
N TYR A 47 0.56 9.15 9.65
CA TYR A 47 1.23 9.76 8.51
C TYR A 47 0.21 10.33 7.54
N ARG A 48 0.30 11.62 7.25
CA ARG A 48 -0.52 12.30 6.24
C ARG A 48 -0.04 11.90 4.86
N MET A 49 -0.95 11.42 4.03
CA MET A 49 -0.65 11.11 2.63
C MET A 49 -0.59 12.39 1.80
N ASN A 50 0.34 12.44 0.84
CA ASN A 50 0.51 13.61 -0.03
C ASN A 50 -0.76 13.92 -0.84
N GLY A 51 -1.11 15.22 -0.93
CA GLY A 51 -2.22 15.72 -1.76
C GLY A 51 -3.60 15.67 -1.10
N ASP A 52 -3.75 15.02 0.05
CA ASP A 52 -5.02 14.97 0.79
C ASP A 52 -4.78 15.29 2.26
N ASN A 53 -5.32 16.43 2.72
CA ASN A 53 -5.17 16.87 4.11
C ASN A 53 -5.98 16.03 5.12
N ASN A 54 -6.79 15.07 4.66
CA ASN A 54 -7.76 14.35 5.48
C ASN A 54 -7.63 12.82 5.45
N SER A 55 -6.65 12.27 4.73
CA SER A 55 -6.43 10.82 4.67
C SER A 55 -5.06 10.45 5.22
N PHE A 56 -5.03 9.40 6.06
CA PHE A 56 -3.82 8.98 6.75
C PHE A 56 -3.58 7.49 6.59
N ILE A 57 -2.31 7.09 6.64
CA ILE A 57 -1.92 5.75 7.01
C ILE A 57 -1.37 5.79 8.44
N ALA A 58 -1.72 4.81 9.26
CA ALA A 58 -1.37 4.82 10.67
C ALA A 58 -0.78 3.48 11.11
N PHE A 59 0.14 3.53 12.07
CA PHE A 59 0.83 2.34 12.55
C PHE A 59 0.81 2.27 14.08
N TRP A 60 0.55 1.06 14.59
CA TRP A 60 0.62 0.73 16.01
C TRP A 60 1.96 0.08 16.36
N GLU A 61 2.70 0.72 17.26
CA GLU A 61 3.86 0.15 17.95
C GLU A 61 3.41 -0.35 19.31
N MET A 62 3.41 -1.68 19.52
CA MET A 62 2.91 -2.33 20.73
C MET A 62 4.04 -2.62 21.70
N HIS A 63 3.82 -2.36 23.00
CA HIS A 63 4.77 -2.58 24.09
C HIS A 63 4.12 -3.40 25.20
N GLU A 64 4.75 -4.50 25.57
CA GLU A 64 4.28 -5.39 26.65
C GLU A 64 2.83 -5.89 26.47
N VAL A 65 2.32 -5.85 25.23
CA VAL A 65 1.01 -6.39 24.89
C VAL A 65 1.12 -7.90 24.69
N PRO A 66 0.35 -8.72 25.41
CA PRO A 66 0.44 -10.17 25.29
C PRO A 66 0.24 -10.66 23.84
N GLY A 67 1.19 -11.43 23.33
CA GLY A 67 1.15 -12.00 21.96
C GLY A 67 1.61 -11.06 20.84
N ALA A 68 1.94 -9.81 21.15
CA ALA A 68 2.39 -8.85 20.13
C ALA A 68 3.67 -9.28 19.41
N GLU A 69 4.53 -10.03 20.10
CA GLU A 69 5.80 -10.56 19.54
C GLU A 69 5.59 -11.61 18.43
N THR A 70 4.41 -12.19 18.32
CA THR A 70 4.06 -13.22 17.33
C THR A 70 3.14 -12.74 16.23
N VAL A 71 2.78 -11.44 16.24
CA VAL A 71 1.86 -10.88 15.23
C VAL A 71 2.50 -10.92 13.85
N GLU A 72 1.78 -11.52 12.91
CA GLU A 72 2.13 -11.42 11.49
C GLU A 72 1.63 -10.08 10.93
N THR A 73 2.56 -9.23 10.52
CA THR A 73 2.26 -7.88 10.02
C THR A 73 2.05 -7.81 8.52
N ASN A 74 2.41 -8.85 7.78
CA ASN A 74 2.06 -8.98 6.36
C ASN A 74 0.60 -9.42 6.23
N LEU A 75 -0.24 -8.56 5.65
CA LEU A 75 -1.69 -8.77 5.54
C LEU A 75 -2.06 -10.01 4.72
N SER A 76 -1.36 -10.28 3.62
CA SER A 76 -1.62 -11.45 2.78
C SER A 76 -1.21 -12.73 3.49
N LYS A 77 -0.05 -12.74 4.12
CA LYS A 77 0.48 -13.88 4.84
C LYS A 77 -0.38 -14.20 6.08
N ALA A 78 -0.78 -13.18 6.84
CA ALA A 78 -1.73 -13.33 7.96
C ALA A 78 -3.07 -13.92 7.52
N ALA A 79 -3.54 -13.58 6.32
CA ALA A 79 -4.77 -14.12 5.73
C ALA A 79 -4.58 -15.49 5.03
N GLY A 80 -3.35 -15.99 4.88
CA GLY A 80 -3.06 -17.25 4.19
C GLY A 80 -3.26 -17.20 2.67
N VAL A 81 -3.12 -16.02 2.06
CA VAL A 81 -3.27 -15.81 0.61
C VAL A 81 -1.94 -15.37 -0.03
N PRO A 82 -1.77 -15.47 -1.37
CA PRO A 82 -0.59 -14.98 -2.07
C PRO A 82 -0.34 -13.49 -1.82
N ASP A 83 0.93 -13.06 -1.80
CA ASP A 83 1.38 -11.70 -1.42
C ASP A 83 0.67 -10.57 -2.17
N GLN A 84 0.32 -10.77 -3.43
CA GLN A 84 -0.31 -9.76 -4.27
C GLN A 84 -1.80 -9.55 -4.01
N ILE A 85 -2.46 -10.41 -3.22
CA ILE A 85 -3.93 -10.33 -3.02
C ILE A 85 -4.27 -9.14 -2.13
N ASN A 86 -3.64 -9.03 -0.96
CA ASN A 86 -3.84 -7.88 -0.09
C ASN A 86 -2.71 -6.88 -0.32
N HIS A 87 -3.04 -5.72 -0.85
CA HIS A 87 -2.08 -4.65 -1.07
C HIS A 87 -2.73 -3.29 -0.79
N ILE A 88 -1.89 -2.26 -0.65
CA ILE A 88 -2.34 -0.90 -0.34
C ILE A 88 -1.95 -0.01 -1.50
N ALA A 89 -2.94 0.46 -2.25
CA ALA A 89 -2.74 1.33 -3.41
C ALA A 89 -2.96 2.80 -3.04
N PHE A 90 -1.96 3.62 -3.31
CA PHE A 90 -1.98 5.07 -3.15
C PHE A 90 -2.14 5.73 -4.51
N LYS A 91 -3.08 6.66 -4.61
CA LYS A 91 -3.32 7.40 -5.84
C LYS A 91 -2.21 8.42 -6.11
N VAL A 92 -1.79 8.51 -7.36
CA VAL A 92 -1.06 9.67 -7.92
C VAL A 92 -1.85 10.25 -9.09
N ASP A 93 -1.61 11.54 -9.41
CA ASP A 93 -2.46 12.28 -10.34
C ASP A 93 -1.97 12.23 -11.80
N SER A 94 -0.74 11.75 -12.05
CA SER A 94 -0.18 11.67 -13.40
C SER A 94 0.88 10.59 -13.54
N LEU A 95 1.18 10.19 -14.78
CA LEU A 95 2.30 9.29 -15.11
C LEU A 95 3.66 9.91 -14.74
N GLU A 96 3.78 11.23 -14.78
CA GLU A 96 5.00 11.93 -14.35
C GLU A 96 5.17 11.77 -12.83
N ALA A 97 4.13 12.03 -12.04
CA ALA A 97 4.16 11.81 -10.59
C ALA A 97 4.44 10.33 -10.23
N LEU A 98 3.90 9.38 -11.01
CA LEU A 98 4.20 7.96 -10.83
C LEU A 98 5.68 7.66 -11.09
N LYS A 99 6.25 8.25 -12.16
CA LYS A 99 7.68 8.13 -12.47
C LYS A 99 8.55 8.70 -11.35
N ASP A 100 8.21 9.86 -10.81
CA ASP A 100 8.95 10.49 -9.71
C ASP A 100 8.96 9.58 -8.46
N LYS A 101 7.83 8.94 -8.15
CA LYS A 101 7.74 7.95 -7.05
C LYS A 101 8.62 6.71 -7.33
N LYS A 102 8.64 6.21 -8.57
CA LYS A 102 9.52 5.11 -8.96
C LYS A 102 10.99 5.48 -8.79
N ASP A 103 11.38 6.65 -9.28
CA ASP A 103 12.77 7.12 -9.21
C ASP A 103 13.19 7.31 -7.73
N ALA A 104 12.31 7.82 -6.87
CA ALA A 104 12.54 7.93 -5.44
C ALA A 104 12.76 6.56 -4.79
N TRP A 105 11.92 5.56 -5.07
CA TRP A 105 12.09 4.21 -4.53
C TRP A 105 13.42 3.57 -4.97
N LEU A 106 13.76 3.68 -6.25
CA LEU A 106 15.05 3.19 -6.77
C LEU A 106 16.25 3.89 -6.12
N HIS A 107 16.14 5.21 -5.86
CA HIS A 107 17.16 5.97 -5.16
C HIS A 107 17.37 5.50 -3.70
N HIS A 108 16.30 5.08 -3.05
CA HIS A 108 16.34 4.50 -1.70
C HIS A 108 16.69 3.00 -1.67
N GLY A 109 17.16 2.44 -2.78
CA GLY A 109 17.60 1.04 -2.86
C GLY A 109 16.45 0.03 -2.95
N ILE A 110 15.24 0.46 -3.32
CA ILE A 110 14.05 -0.38 -3.38
C ILE A 110 13.80 -0.79 -4.85
N ASP A 111 13.78 -2.10 -5.09
CA ASP A 111 13.37 -2.64 -6.40
C ASP A 111 11.89 -2.38 -6.67
N VAL A 112 11.55 -2.08 -7.93
CA VAL A 112 10.20 -1.70 -8.33
C VAL A 112 9.67 -2.63 -9.41
N LEU A 113 8.48 -3.18 -9.20
CA LEU A 113 7.69 -3.80 -10.26
C LEU A 113 6.75 -2.74 -10.85
N GLU A 114 6.79 -2.53 -12.16
CA GLU A 114 5.93 -1.59 -12.88
C GLU A 114 5.01 -2.35 -13.83
N ILE A 115 3.70 -2.06 -13.78
CA ILE A 115 2.69 -2.74 -14.58
C ILE A 115 1.73 -1.73 -15.21
N ASP A 116 1.57 -1.82 -16.55
CA ASP A 116 0.49 -1.17 -17.26
C ASP A 116 -0.70 -2.15 -17.39
N HIS A 117 -1.73 -1.92 -16.61
CA HIS A 117 -2.95 -2.74 -16.57
C HIS A 117 -3.98 -2.36 -17.67
N ASN A 118 -3.61 -1.57 -18.64
CA ASN A 118 -4.46 -1.00 -19.70
C ASN A 118 -5.41 0.12 -19.24
N TRP A 119 -5.91 0.11 -18.02
CA TRP A 119 -6.82 1.10 -17.44
C TRP A 119 -6.19 1.91 -16.29
N CYS A 120 -5.14 1.39 -15.70
CA CYS A 120 -4.30 2.08 -14.73
C CYS A 120 -2.84 1.68 -14.93
N HIS A 121 -1.94 2.53 -14.49
CA HIS A 121 -0.51 2.27 -14.50
C HIS A 121 -0.01 2.31 -13.06
N SER A 122 0.71 1.28 -12.65
CA SER A 122 1.06 1.04 -11.26
C SER A 122 2.52 0.72 -11.08
N ILE A 123 3.07 1.11 -9.92
CA ILE A 123 4.37 0.64 -9.43
C ILE A 123 4.17 0.01 -8.06
N TYR A 124 4.93 -1.06 -7.80
CA TYR A 124 4.82 -1.88 -6.60
C TYR A 124 6.16 -2.04 -5.91
N ALA A 125 6.13 -2.02 -4.57
CA ALA A 125 7.25 -2.35 -3.71
C ALA A 125 6.75 -3.04 -2.44
N LYS A 126 7.67 -3.53 -1.60
CA LYS A 126 7.33 -4.05 -0.27
C LYS A 126 7.71 -3.04 0.80
N ASP A 127 6.81 -2.85 1.76
CA ASP A 127 7.09 -2.06 2.96
C ASP A 127 7.88 -2.90 4.00
N PRO A 128 8.36 -2.31 5.11
CA PRO A 128 9.08 -3.05 6.14
C PRO A 128 8.28 -4.11 6.90
N ASN A 129 6.96 -4.10 6.80
CA ASN A 129 6.08 -5.17 7.26
C ASN A 129 5.89 -6.29 6.23
N ASP A 130 6.60 -6.21 5.10
CA ASP A 130 6.50 -7.11 3.94
C ASP A 130 5.17 -6.99 3.17
N ASN A 131 4.35 -5.98 3.45
CA ASN A 131 3.14 -5.70 2.70
C ASN A 131 3.45 -5.16 1.31
N LEU A 132 2.69 -5.59 0.31
CA LEU A 132 2.75 -4.98 -1.01
C LEU A 132 2.09 -3.60 -0.96
N VAL A 133 2.85 -2.58 -1.34
CA VAL A 133 2.37 -1.20 -1.51
C VAL A 133 2.47 -0.79 -2.97
N GLU A 134 1.55 0.05 -3.39
CA GLU A 134 1.38 0.46 -4.77
C GLU A 134 1.22 1.98 -4.85
N PHE A 135 1.85 2.62 -5.84
CA PHE A 135 1.36 3.89 -6.38
C PHE A 135 0.67 3.62 -7.71
N CYS A 136 -0.52 4.20 -7.90
CA CYS A 136 -1.35 3.96 -9.07
C CYS A 136 -1.90 5.26 -9.65
N VAL A 137 -1.88 5.37 -10.98
CA VAL A 137 -2.59 6.39 -11.74
C VAL A 137 -3.62 5.73 -12.66
N THR A 138 -4.87 6.18 -12.58
CA THR A 138 -5.92 5.75 -13.52
C THR A 138 -5.71 6.41 -14.86
N THR A 139 -5.53 5.63 -15.92
CA THR A 139 -5.31 6.09 -17.31
C THR A 139 -6.52 5.88 -18.19
N GLY A 140 -7.43 5.00 -17.79
CA GLY A 140 -8.70 4.73 -18.47
C GLY A 140 -9.89 5.47 -17.86
N SER A 141 -11.06 5.22 -18.40
CA SER A 141 -12.35 5.67 -17.86
C SER A 141 -13.31 4.50 -17.75
N PHE A 142 -14.22 4.57 -16.80
CA PHE A 142 -15.25 3.55 -16.60
C PHE A 142 -16.61 4.06 -17.10
N ASN A 143 -17.36 3.16 -17.71
CA ASN A 143 -18.69 3.47 -18.27
C ASN A 143 -19.72 2.41 -17.85
N GLU A 144 -20.96 2.53 -18.35
CA GLU A 144 -22.02 1.59 -17.97
C GLU A 144 -21.77 0.16 -18.47
N ALA A 145 -21.07 -0.02 -19.60
CA ALA A 145 -20.71 -1.36 -20.07
C ALA A 145 -19.70 -2.06 -19.13
N ASP A 146 -18.71 -1.31 -18.59
CA ASP A 146 -17.79 -1.83 -17.59
C ASP A 146 -18.52 -2.25 -16.31
N ARG A 147 -19.47 -1.43 -15.87
CA ARG A 147 -20.33 -1.74 -14.72
C ARG A 147 -21.18 -2.99 -14.97
N GLN A 148 -21.81 -3.11 -16.14
CA GLN A 148 -22.63 -4.26 -16.49
C GLN A 148 -21.80 -5.54 -16.51
N ARG A 149 -20.61 -5.52 -17.14
CA ARG A 149 -19.67 -6.66 -17.13
C ARG A 149 -19.29 -7.07 -15.70
N ALA A 150 -19.05 -6.10 -14.81
CA ALA A 150 -18.72 -6.40 -13.41
C ALA A 150 -19.88 -7.08 -12.67
N LEU A 151 -21.13 -6.66 -12.94
CA LEU A 151 -22.32 -7.31 -12.38
C LEU A 151 -22.52 -8.73 -12.90
N GLU A 152 -22.27 -8.97 -14.18
CA GLU A 152 -22.30 -10.31 -14.79
C GLU A 152 -21.26 -11.22 -14.17
N ALA A 153 -20.03 -10.69 -13.93
CA ALA A 153 -18.96 -11.41 -13.28
C ALA A 153 -19.27 -11.82 -11.83
N LEU A 154 -20.08 -11.03 -11.13
CA LEU A 154 -20.56 -11.41 -9.79
C LEU A 154 -21.57 -12.56 -9.81
N ALA A 155 -22.23 -12.79 -10.93
CA ALA A 155 -23.32 -13.78 -11.09
C ALA A 155 -22.85 -15.09 -11.75
N SER A 156 -21.63 -15.16 -12.29
CA SER A 156 -21.12 -16.32 -13.04
C SER A 156 -19.62 -16.50 -12.88
N ASP A 157 -19.18 -17.74 -12.75
CA ASP A 157 -17.77 -18.13 -12.77
C ASP A 157 -17.25 -18.42 -14.19
N GLU A 158 -18.15 -18.46 -15.18
CA GLU A 158 -17.86 -18.76 -16.60
C GLU A 158 -17.74 -17.46 -17.41
N LEU A 159 -16.61 -16.75 -17.27
CA LEU A 159 -16.38 -15.49 -17.96
C LEU A 159 -15.08 -15.50 -18.75
N GLU A 160 -15.10 -14.73 -19.83
CA GLU A 160 -13.89 -14.45 -20.60
C GLU A 160 -12.90 -13.64 -19.74
N HIS A 161 -11.63 -14.08 -19.74
CA HIS A 161 -10.56 -13.37 -19.05
C HIS A 161 -10.34 -11.98 -19.63
N SER A 162 -9.98 -11.04 -18.78
CA SER A 162 -9.53 -9.72 -19.21
C SER A 162 -8.25 -9.82 -20.02
N ALA A 163 -8.00 -8.83 -20.89
CA ALA A 163 -6.74 -8.73 -21.59
C ALA A 163 -5.56 -8.70 -20.61
N PRO A 164 -4.44 -9.35 -20.94
CA PRO A 164 -3.24 -9.27 -20.11
C PRO A 164 -2.75 -7.83 -19.99
N PRO A 165 -1.93 -7.52 -18.99
CA PRO A 165 -1.26 -6.22 -18.87
C PRO A 165 -0.52 -5.88 -20.17
N ALA A 166 -0.59 -4.61 -20.59
CA ALA A 166 0.09 -4.14 -21.80
C ALA A 166 1.63 -4.21 -21.64
N ARG A 167 2.10 -4.02 -20.39
CA ARG A 167 3.52 -4.02 -20.08
C ARG A 167 3.77 -4.45 -18.63
N VAL A 168 4.86 -5.19 -18.41
CA VAL A 168 5.35 -5.57 -17.07
C VAL A 168 6.87 -5.41 -17.07
N ASP A 169 7.40 -4.57 -16.20
CA ASP A 169 8.84 -4.32 -16.06
C ASP A 169 9.30 -4.46 -14.62
N VAL A 170 10.51 -4.95 -14.44
CA VAL A 170 11.18 -4.98 -13.13
C VAL A 170 12.38 -4.05 -13.17
N HIS A 171 12.37 -3.03 -12.35
CA HIS A 171 13.47 -2.08 -12.18
C HIS A 171 14.27 -2.46 -10.94
N ARG A 172 15.59 -2.58 -11.09
CA ARG A 172 16.49 -2.88 -9.98
C ARG A 172 17.13 -1.61 -9.48
N ALA A 173 17.12 -1.43 -8.17
CA ALA A 173 17.89 -0.37 -7.53
C ALA A 173 19.38 -0.62 -7.75
N SER A 174 20.14 0.45 -7.97
CA SER A 174 21.60 0.35 -8.07
C SER A 174 22.17 -0.05 -6.71
N SER A 175 22.99 -1.10 -6.68
CA SER A 175 23.77 -1.43 -5.49
C SER A 175 24.72 -0.25 -5.22
N GLY A 176 24.48 0.52 -4.18
CA GLY A 176 25.37 1.58 -3.69
C GLY A 176 26.68 1.02 -3.14
#